data_04aa9fd76cc7d260227cba88b901668e
#
_entry.id   04aa9fd76cc7d260227cba88b901668e
#
_cell.length_a   1.000
_cell.length_b   1.000
_cell.length_c   1.000
_cell.angle_alpha   90.00
_cell.angle_beta   90.00
_cell.angle_gamma   90.00
#
_symmetry.space_group_name_H-M   'P 1'
#
loop_
_entity.id
_entity.type
_entity.pdbx_description
1 polymer ?
#
loop_
_entity_poly.entity_id
_entity_poly.type
_entity_poly.pdbx_seq_one_letter_code
_entity_poly.pdbx_strand_id
1 'polypeptide(L)'
;MNIATLNDKNIFRRIRDRFFIHFPSFKYRNFRLFFFGQVISVIGTWMQSTAQSWLVLQITNSPFKLGLLSAVQFLPALFLSLYAGVIIDKFSKKKILIFTQSSLAILAFVLGLLVTLKVVQYYQILIIAFLSGLVNTIDMPARQSFYIELVDKEHLMNAISLNSSAFNLARIIGPGIAGILIGAVGYSLSFYLNAISFVPVIVAIFFVVERTIRPGRFSLRDLEHVNKDAIEGLKYILKIPIILIIFALFIVVNVFGLNFNVLVPTLVKQVFKLQSTDYGFLMSMMGVGALTGSLFLAVISYKGVKHFYLFGGALVLGLTLLLTGLFPNYYLTIAFTTLSGFSMVLFLNTANTLLQMESSEEFRGRVMSIYSLIFLGFTPFGALLTGTLSEKISVQFTYSLVGMIVTITTLIVYFLGYRRVFGREELHVRRVSGSYEGNFPKK
;
A
#
# COMPACT_ATOMS: atom_id res chain seq x y z
N MET A 1 -17.45 29.12 -44.94
CA MET A 1 -16.43 28.62 -43.98
C MET A 1 -16.88 28.97 -42.57
N ASN A 2 -17.30 27.95 -41.81
CA ASN A 2 -18.19 28.09 -40.64
C ASN A 2 -17.47 28.71 -39.43
N ILE A 3 -17.95 29.88 -38.97
CA ILE A 3 -17.49 30.56 -37.73
C ILE A 3 -17.65 29.66 -36.47
N ALA A 4 -18.62 28.74 -36.47
CA ALA A 4 -18.86 27.79 -35.39
C ALA A 4 -17.66 26.81 -35.19
N THR A 5 -17.02 26.35 -36.23
CA THR A 5 -15.87 25.40 -36.17
C THR A 5 -14.56 26.04 -35.71
N LEU A 6 -14.43 27.37 -35.80
CA LEU A 6 -13.27 28.12 -35.28
C LEU A 6 -13.39 28.38 -33.78
N ASN A 7 -14.60 28.53 -33.27
CA ASN A 7 -14.86 28.76 -31.83
C ASN A 7 -14.62 27.44 -31.05
N ASP A 8 -15.07 26.31 -31.57
CA ASP A 8 -14.86 25.00 -30.95
C ASP A 8 -13.36 24.62 -30.83
N LYS A 9 -12.56 24.86 -31.88
CA LYS A 9 -11.10 24.60 -31.85
C LYS A 9 -10.40 25.43 -30.75
N ASN A 10 -10.83 26.67 -30.52
CA ASN A 10 -10.27 27.52 -29.48
C ASN A 10 -10.69 27.07 -28.07
N ILE A 11 -11.92 26.57 -27.91
CA ILE A 11 -12.40 26.03 -26.64
C ILE A 11 -11.65 24.72 -26.28
N PHE A 12 -11.53 23.80 -27.22
CA PHE A 12 -10.75 22.54 -27.01
C PHE A 12 -9.27 22.84 -26.71
N ARG A 13 -8.67 23.81 -27.38
CA ARG A 13 -7.29 24.24 -27.10
C ARG A 13 -7.15 24.80 -25.68
N ARG A 14 -8.06 25.67 -25.24
CA ARG A 14 -8.07 26.24 -23.87
C ARG A 14 -8.29 25.16 -22.79
N ILE A 15 -9.20 24.21 -23.03
CA ILE A 15 -9.43 23.08 -22.11
C ILE A 15 -8.17 22.20 -22.03
N ARG A 16 -7.57 21.87 -23.17
CA ARG A 16 -6.33 21.09 -23.23
C ARG A 16 -5.17 21.80 -22.52
N ASP A 17 -5.01 23.09 -22.74
CA ASP A 17 -3.92 23.87 -22.15
C ASP A 17 -4.12 23.99 -20.62
N ARG A 18 -5.35 24.21 -20.14
CA ARG A 18 -5.69 24.16 -18.73
C ARG A 18 -5.43 22.77 -18.13
N PHE A 19 -5.80 21.72 -18.82
CA PHE A 19 -5.53 20.34 -18.36
C PHE A 19 -4.04 20.11 -18.16
N PHE A 20 -3.19 20.51 -19.09
CA PHE A 20 -1.74 20.36 -18.99
C PHE A 20 -1.06 21.30 -17.97
N ILE A 21 -1.74 22.35 -17.54
CA ILE A 21 -1.28 23.17 -16.40
C ILE A 21 -1.43 22.38 -15.10
N HIS A 22 -2.57 21.71 -14.89
CA HIS A 22 -2.84 20.95 -13.66
C HIS A 22 -2.21 19.55 -13.68
N PHE A 23 -2.07 18.95 -14.85
CA PHE A 23 -1.52 17.62 -15.05
C PHE A 23 -0.34 17.60 -16.03
N PRO A 24 0.78 18.26 -15.67
CA PRO A 24 1.90 18.46 -16.59
C PRO A 24 2.58 17.15 -17.01
N SER A 25 2.52 16.10 -16.19
CA SER A 25 3.08 14.78 -16.54
C SER A 25 2.45 14.18 -17.80
N PHE A 26 1.18 14.51 -18.10
CA PHE A 26 0.54 14.04 -19.34
C PHE A 26 1.05 14.74 -20.61
N LYS A 27 1.94 15.75 -20.52
CA LYS A 27 2.65 16.27 -21.69
C LYS A 27 3.59 15.22 -22.29
N TYR A 28 4.15 14.33 -21.45
CA TYR A 28 5.10 13.30 -21.87
C TYR A 28 4.36 12.09 -22.45
N ARG A 29 4.66 11.76 -23.72
CA ARG A 29 4.07 10.60 -24.42
C ARG A 29 4.35 9.29 -23.67
N ASN A 30 5.59 9.10 -23.22
CA ASN A 30 6.01 7.89 -22.50
C ASN A 30 5.21 7.71 -21.20
N PHE A 31 5.01 8.80 -20.44
CA PHE A 31 4.21 8.76 -19.21
C PHE A 31 2.75 8.39 -19.51
N ARG A 32 2.11 8.99 -20.52
CA ARG A 32 0.73 8.68 -20.88
C ARG A 32 0.53 7.19 -21.18
N LEU A 33 1.41 6.64 -22.06
CA LEU A 33 1.33 5.23 -22.45
C LEU A 33 1.46 4.32 -21.24
N PHE A 34 2.48 4.57 -20.40
CA PHE A 34 2.72 3.78 -19.20
C PHE A 34 1.60 3.93 -18.19
N PHE A 35 1.13 5.15 -17.91
CA PHE A 35 0.11 5.43 -16.91
C PHE A 35 -1.22 4.71 -17.19
N PHE A 36 -1.74 4.80 -18.42
CA PHE A 36 -3.01 4.15 -18.75
C PHE A 36 -2.89 2.62 -18.74
N GLY A 37 -1.79 2.05 -19.24
CA GLY A 37 -1.53 0.63 -19.11
C GLY A 37 -1.45 0.20 -17.64
N GLN A 38 -0.78 1.00 -16.81
CA GLN A 38 -0.61 0.77 -15.39
C GLN A 38 -1.94 0.80 -14.62
N VAL A 39 -2.83 1.76 -14.89
CA VAL A 39 -4.16 1.84 -14.25
C VAL A 39 -4.93 0.54 -14.47
N ILE A 40 -4.97 0.05 -15.71
CA ILE A 40 -5.66 -1.19 -16.07
C ILE A 40 -5.04 -2.39 -15.32
N SER A 41 -3.71 -2.49 -15.31
CA SER A 41 -2.97 -3.57 -14.65
C SER A 41 -3.18 -3.57 -13.13
N VAL A 42 -3.18 -2.41 -12.48
CA VAL A 42 -3.40 -2.32 -11.02
C VAL A 42 -4.83 -2.70 -10.64
N ILE A 43 -5.84 -2.29 -11.44
CA ILE A 43 -7.23 -2.73 -11.23
C ILE A 43 -7.33 -4.27 -11.32
N GLY A 44 -6.71 -4.87 -12.36
CA GLY A 44 -6.64 -6.32 -12.50
C GLY A 44 -5.97 -7.02 -11.32
N THR A 45 -4.88 -6.45 -10.81
CA THR A 45 -4.16 -6.99 -9.64
C THR A 45 -5.01 -7.00 -8.38
N TRP A 46 -5.73 -5.90 -8.07
CA TRP A 46 -6.66 -5.85 -6.94
C TRP A 46 -7.82 -6.80 -7.10
N MET A 47 -8.35 -6.92 -8.32
CA MET A 47 -9.41 -7.88 -8.66
C MET A 47 -8.92 -9.32 -8.43
N GLN A 48 -7.74 -9.69 -8.91
CA GLN A 48 -7.15 -11.02 -8.68
C GLN A 48 -6.92 -11.29 -7.18
N SER A 49 -6.36 -10.34 -6.44
CA SER A 49 -6.12 -10.51 -5.00
C SER A 49 -7.41 -10.85 -4.24
N THR A 50 -8.50 -10.15 -4.56
CA THR A 50 -9.82 -10.40 -3.99
C THR A 50 -10.34 -11.78 -4.39
N ALA A 51 -10.28 -12.12 -5.69
CA ALA A 51 -10.74 -13.41 -6.19
C ALA A 51 -9.93 -14.59 -5.61
N GLN A 52 -8.63 -14.44 -5.48
CA GLN A 52 -7.74 -15.47 -4.94
C GLN A 52 -8.01 -15.72 -3.45
N SER A 53 -8.20 -14.66 -2.65
CA SER A 53 -8.54 -14.78 -1.23
C SER A 53 -9.87 -15.50 -1.03
N TRP A 54 -10.88 -15.13 -1.80
CA TRP A 54 -12.18 -15.77 -1.75
C TRP A 54 -12.15 -17.24 -2.23
N LEU A 55 -11.41 -17.53 -3.31
CA LEU A 55 -11.21 -18.88 -3.83
C LEU A 55 -10.59 -19.80 -2.77
N VAL A 56 -9.49 -19.36 -2.13
CA VAL A 56 -8.82 -20.16 -1.09
C VAL A 56 -9.77 -20.45 0.06
N LEU A 57 -10.51 -19.44 0.52
CA LEU A 57 -11.47 -19.65 1.59
C LEU A 57 -12.62 -20.56 1.15
N GLN A 58 -13.03 -20.52 -0.13
CA GLN A 58 -14.08 -21.37 -0.69
C GLN A 58 -13.67 -22.85 -0.74
N ILE A 59 -12.46 -23.16 -1.21
CA ILE A 59 -11.99 -24.55 -1.37
C ILE A 59 -11.50 -25.17 -0.06
N THR A 60 -11.05 -24.34 0.90
CA THR A 60 -10.41 -24.85 2.13
C THR A 60 -11.29 -24.68 3.38
N ASN A 61 -12.19 -23.71 3.35
CA ASN A 61 -12.97 -23.22 4.49
C ASN A 61 -12.12 -22.90 5.75
N SER A 62 -10.84 -22.57 5.57
CA SER A 62 -9.83 -22.40 6.62
C SER A 62 -9.26 -20.99 6.59
N PRO A 63 -9.54 -20.15 7.61
CA PRO A 63 -8.88 -18.86 7.80
C PRO A 63 -7.36 -18.98 7.96
N PHE A 64 -6.88 -20.07 8.58
CA PHE A 64 -5.45 -20.34 8.68
C PHE A 64 -4.80 -20.48 7.31
N LYS A 65 -5.40 -21.27 6.41
CA LYS A 65 -4.90 -21.43 5.05
C LYS A 65 -4.92 -20.13 4.25
N LEU A 66 -5.90 -19.26 4.49
CA LEU A 66 -5.92 -17.92 3.92
C LEU A 66 -4.81 -17.03 4.48
N GLY A 67 -4.55 -17.11 5.78
CA GLY A 67 -3.40 -16.45 6.42
C GLY A 67 -2.07 -16.95 5.87
N LEU A 68 -1.93 -18.28 5.66
CA LEU A 68 -0.74 -18.89 5.07
C LEU A 68 -0.53 -18.47 3.61
N LEU A 69 -1.61 -18.31 2.82
CA LEU A 69 -1.53 -17.75 1.47
C LEU A 69 -0.89 -16.36 1.49
N SER A 70 -1.41 -15.47 2.33
CA SER A 70 -0.86 -14.11 2.47
C SER A 70 0.58 -14.14 2.97
N ALA A 71 0.89 -15.00 3.95
CA ALA A 71 2.24 -15.14 4.47
C ALA A 71 3.24 -15.58 3.38
N VAL A 72 2.89 -16.61 2.62
CA VAL A 72 3.73 -17.14 1.54
C VAL A 72 3.93 -16.11 0.43
N GLN A 73 2.91 -15.32 0.11
CA GLN A 73 2.98 -14.26 -0.90
C GLN A 73 3.96 -13.14 -0.51
N PHE A 74 4.01 -12.75 0.75
CA PHE A 74 4.89 -11.67 1.22
C PHE A 74 6.23 -12.16 1.76
N LEU A 75 6.41 -13.47 1.95
CA LEU A 75 7.66 -14.06 2.44
C LEU A 75 8.91 -13.68 1.62
N PRO A 76 8.87 -13.65 0.27
CA PRO A 76 10.03 -13.22 -0.51
C PRO A 76 10.45 -11.77 -0.19
N ALA A 77 9.50 -10.89 0.10
CA ALA A 77 9.80 -9.50 0.43
C ALA A 77 10.57 -9.36 1.74
N LEU A 78 10.31 -10.24 2.73
CA LEU A 78 11.05 -10.26 3.99
C LEU A 78 12.56 -10.44 3.79
N PHE A 79 12.95 -11.30 2.87
CA PHE A 79 14.35 -11.63 2.63
C PHE A 79 15.01 -10.80 1.54
N LEU A 80 14.24 -10.36 0.54
CA LEU A 80 14.79 -9.80 -0.69
C LEU A 80 14.54 -8.30 -0.86
N SER A 81 13.66 -7.66 -0.09
CA SER A 81 13.31 -6.25 -0.30
C SER A 81 14.50 -5.29 -0.15
N LEU A 82 15.42 -5.57 0.78
CA LEU A 82 16.63 -4.78 0.96
C LEU A 82 17.58 -4.85 -0.25
N TYR A 83 17.60 -6.00 -0.92
CA TYR A 83 18.50 -6.25 -2.06
C TYR A 83 17.89 -5.84 -3.41
N ALA A 84 16.56 -5.70 -3.46
CA ALA A 84 15.85 -5.35 -4.70
C ALA A 84 16.34 -4.02 -5.29
N GLY A 85 16.66 -3.03 -4.44
CA GLY A 85 17.23 -1.75 -4.87
C GLY A 85 18.53 -1.90 -5.65
N VAL A 86 19.47 -2.71 -5.14
CA VAL A 86 20.77 -2.98 -5.80
C VAL A 86 20.58 -3.62 -7.18
N ILE A 87 19.63 -4.58 -7.29
CA ILE A 87 19.32 -5.22 -8.56
C ILE A 87 18.80 -4.20 -9.56
N ILE A 88 17.88 -3.32 -9.14
CA ILE A 88 17.24 -2.32 -10.00
C ILE A 88 18.24 -1.28 -10.50
N ASP A 89 19.21 -0.90 -9.67
CA ASP A 89 20.23 0.09 -10.04
C ASP A 89 21.26 -0.46 -11.04
N LYS A 90 21.44 -1.77 -11.09
CA LYS A 90 22.43 -2.43 -11.96
C LYS A 90 21.87 -2.90 -13.30
N PHE A 91 20.54 -3.01 -13.43
CA PHE A 91 19.92 -3.51 -14.66
C PHE A 91 18.98 -2.44 -15.27
N SER A 92 18.71 -2.57 -16.57
CA SER A 92 17.73 -1.74 -17.26
C SER A 92 16.35 -1.94 -16.64
N LYS A 93 15.76 -0.88 -16.12
CA LYS A 93 14.43 -0.89 -15.49
C LYS A 93 13.35 -1.34 -16.45
N LYS A 94 13.47 -0.96 -17.75
CA LYS A 94 12.59 -1.42 -18.82
C LYS A 94 12.61 -2.94 -18.95
N LYS A 95 13.81 -3.56 -18.99
CA LYS A 95 13.94 -5.02 -19.10
C LYS A 95 13.39 -5.73 -17.86
N ILE A 96 13.69 -5.20 -16.66
CA ILE A 96 13.13 -5.71 -15.41
C ILE A 96 11.61 -5.70 -15.48
N LEU A 97 10.99 -4.55 -15.82
CA LEU A 97 9.55 -4.41 -15.85
C LEU A 97 8.88 -5.30 -16.92
N ILE A 98 9.48 -5.44 -18.11
CA ILE A 98 8.95 -6.37 -19.10
C ILE A 98 8.96 -7.80 -18.56
N PHE A 99 10.06 -8.23 -17.93
CA PHE A 99 10.18 -9.56 -17.37
C PHE A 99 9.18 -9.78 -16.23
N THR A 100 9.09 -8.85 -15.27
CA THR A 100 8.21 -8.98 -14.10
C THR A 100 6.73 -8.95 -14.50
N GLN A 101 6.32 -8.02 -15.37
CA GLN A 101 4.93 -7.92 -15.83
C GLN A 101 4.53 -9.15 -16.67
N SER A 102 5.44 -9.67 -17.52
CA SER A 102 5.17 -10.90 -18.27
C SER A 102 5.06 -12.11 -17.37
N SER A 103 5.92 -12.22 -16.34
CA SER A 103 5.84 -13.30 -15.35
C SER A 103 4.53 -13.26 -14.58
N LEU A 104 4.08 -12.08 -14.12
CA LEU A 104 2.81 -11.91 -13.43
C LEU A 104 1.61 -12.24 -14.33
N ALA A 105 1.66 -11.86 -15.61
CA ALA A 105 0.65 -12.21 -16.61
C ALA A 105 0.53 -13.74 -16.78
N ILE A 106 1.66 -14.44 -16.92
CA ILE A 106 1.70 -15.90 -17.06
C ILE A 106 1.16 -16.57 -15.80
N LEU A 107 1.58 -16.13 -14.61
CA LEU A 107 1.10 -16.69 -13.34
C LEU A 107 -0.41 -16.50 -13.15
N ALA A 108 -0.93 -15.34 -13.52
CA ALA A 108 -2.38 -15.06 -13.50
C ALA A 108 -3.13 -15.94 -14.50
N PHE A 109 -2.60 -16.11 -15.73
CA PHE A 109 -3.18 -16.97 -16.76
C PHE A 109 -3.20 -18.44 -16.31
N VAL A 110 -2.09 -18.95 -15.76
CA VAL A 110 -1.98 -20.32 -15.25
C VAL A 110 -3.00 -20.56 -14.14
N LEU A 111 -3.16 -19.62 -13.20
CA LEU A 111 -4.17 -19.74 -12.15
C LEU A 111 -5.58 -19.78 -12.74
N GLY A 112 -5.89 -18.93 -13.72
CA GLY A 112 -7.16 -18.93 -14.45
C GLY A 112 -7.42 -20.27 -15.15
N LEU A 113 -6.39 -20.85 -15.78
CA LEU A 113 -6.48 -22.14 -16.47
C LEU A 113 -6.74 -23.30 -15.49
N LEU A 114 -6.02 -23.35 -14.37
CA LEU A 114 -6.24 -24.39 -13.34
C LEU A 114 -7.67 -24.34 -12.79
N VAL A 115 -8.21 -23.14 -12.59
CA VAL A 115 -9.60 -22.96 -12.13
C VAL A 115 -10.60 -23.38 -13.20
N THR A 116 -10.38 -23.01 -14.46
CA THR A 116 -11.26 -23.38 -15.58
C THR A 116 -11.30 -24.89 -15.79
N LEU A 117 -10.16 -25.55 -15.70
CA LEU A 117 -10.07 -27.02 -15.81
C LEU A 117 -10.57 -27.75 -14.56
N LYS A 118 -10.96 -27.02 -13.50
CA LYS A 118 -11.41 -27.57 -12.21
C LYS A 118 -10.39 -28.49 -11.52
N VAL A 119 -9.11 -28.31 -11.81
CA VAL A 119 -7.98 -29.06 -11.20
C VAL A 119 -7.21 -28.26 -10.18
N VAL A 120 -7.68 -27.05 -9.86
CA VAL A 120 -7.02 -26.16 -8.92
C VAL A 120 -6.99 -26.78 -7.51
N GLN A 121 -5.80 -26.83 -6.91
CA GLN A 121 -5.58 -27.29 -5.55
C GLN A 121 -4.88 -26.19 -4.73
N TYR A 122 -5.06 -26.23 -3.43
CA TYR A 122 -4.53 -25.20 -2.52
C TYR A 122 -3.01 -25.01 -2.65
N TYR A 123 -2.23 -26.10 -2.74
CA TYR A 123 -0.76 -26.00 -2.87
C TYR A 123 -0.32 -25.30 -4.18
N GLN A 124 -1.08 -25.48 -5.28
CA GLN A 124 -0.79 -24.79 -6.55
C GLN A 124 -0.97 -23.27 -6.39
N ILE A 125 -2.04 -22.86 -5.67
CA ILE A 125 -2.27 -21.44 -5.36
C ILE A 125 -1.14 -20.89 -4.50
N LEU A 126 -0.62 -21.64 -3.52
CA LEU A 126 0.52 -21.23 -2.70
C LEU A 126 1.80 -21.04 -3.53
N ILE A 127 2.09 -21.96 -4.47
CA ILE A 127 3.26 -21.86 -5.35
C ILE A 127 3.13 -20.60 -6.22
N ILE A 128 1.97 -20.36 -6.83
CA ILE A 128 1.70 -19.17 -7.65
C ILE A 128 1.81 -17.90 -6.81
N ALA A 129 1.30 -17.90 -5.58
CA ALA A 129 1.40 -16.77 -4.66
C ALA A 129 2.86 -16.47 -4.28
N PHE A 130 3.66 -17.48 -3.98
CA PHE A 130 5.10 -17.35 -3.71
C PHE A 130 5.85 -16.75 -4.89
N LEU A 131 5.65 -17.29 -6.09
CA LEU A 131 6.28 -16.80 -7.32
C LEU A 131 5.84 -15.36 -7.64
N SER A 132 4.55 -15.06 -7.47
CA SER A 132 4.04 -13.69 -7.63
C SER A 132 4.65 -12.72 -6.60
N GLY A 133 4.81 -13.16 -5.36
CA GLY A 133 5.48 -12.40 -4.30
C GLY A 133 6.94 -12.12 -4.63
N LEU A 134 7.66 -13.13 -5.14
CA LEU A 134 9.06 -13.00 -5.57
C LEU A 134 9.20 -11.95 -6.67
N VAL A 135 8.34 -12.03 -7.69
CA VAL A 135 8.33 -11.07 -8.81
C VAL A 135 7.96 -9.67 -8.33
N ASN A 136 6.92 -9.54 -7.48
CA ASN A 136 6.47 -8.25 -6.96
C ASN A 136 7.51 -7.56 -6.08
N THR A 137 8.37 -8.30 -5.38
CA THR A 137 9.45 -7.74 -4.57
C THR A 137 10.44 -6.91 -5.41
N ILE A 138 10.62 -7.25 -6.68
CA ILE A 138 11.47 -6.52 -7.63
C ILE A 138 10.64 -5.52 -8.44
N ASP A 139 9.43 -5.90 -8.86
CA ASP A 139 8.55 -5.08 -9.72
C ASP A 139 8.19 -3.73 -9.09
N MET A 140 7.80 -3.75 -7.80
CA MET A 140 7.34 -2.54 -7.12
C MET A 140 8.37 -1.41 -7.08
N PRO A 141 9.61 -1.62 -6.58
CA PRO A 141 10.63 -0.57 -6.58
C PRO A 141 11.17 -0.26 -7.98
N ALA A 142 11.22 -1.23 -8.91
CA ALA A 142 11.59 -0.98 -10.30
C ALA A 142 10.61 0.01 -10.97
N ARG A 143 9.32 -0.18 -10.73
CA ARG A 143 8.25 0.69 -11.23
C ARG A 143 8.34 2.10 -10.67
N GLN A 144 8.58 2.24 -9.37
CA GLN A 144 8.78 3.55 -8.74
C GLN A 144 9.98 4.29 -9.32
N SER A 145 11.10 3.59 -9.53
CA SER A 145 12.29 4.15 -10.15
C SER A 145 12.10 4.49 -11.63
N PHE A 146 11.20 3.79 -12.32
CA PHE A 146 10.94 4.02 -13.75
C PHE A 146 10.24 5.35 -14.02
N TYR A 147 9.45 5.89 -13.08
CA TYR A 147 8.81 7.20 -13.25
C TYR A 147 9.80 8.33 -13.50
N ILE A 148 11.02 8.25 -12.93
CA ILE A 148 12.09 9.23 -13.15
C ILE A 148 12.53 9.28 -14.62
N GLU A 149 12.37 8.16 -15.36
CA GLU A 149 12.72 8.07 -16.77
C GLU A 149 11.61 8.55 -17.72
N LEU A 150 10.36 8.63 -17.19
CA LEU A 150 9.18 8.95 -18.00
C LEU A 150 8.89 10.46 -18.07
N VAL A 151 9.33 11.23 -17.07
CA VAL A 151 9.07 12.67 -16.93
C VAL A 151 10.34 13.40 -16.48
N ASP A 152 10.36 14.73 -16.66
CA ASP A 152 11.45 15.54 -16.13
C ASP A 152 11.29 15.75 -14.62
N LYS A 153 12.38 16.08 -13.91
CA LYS A 153 12.41 16.23 -12.44
C LYS A 153 11.34 17.19 -11.91
N GLU A 154 11.06 18.28 -12.65
CA GLU A 154 10.03 19.28 -12.30
C GLU A 154 8.62 18.69 -12.23
N HIS A 155 8.32 17.67 -13.04
CA HIS A 155 7.00 17.06 -13.13
C HIS A 155 6.90 15.69 -12.42
N LEU A 156 8.00 15.23 -11.81
CA LEU A 156 8.07 13.91 -11.14
C LEU A 156 7.06 13.79 -10.00
N MET A 157 6.90 14.83 -9.19
CA MET A 157 5.91 14.83 -8.10
C MET A 157 4.48 14.66 -8.62
N ASN A 158 4.14 15.31 -9.73
CA ASN A 158 2.84 15.16 -10.38
C ASN A 158 2.63 13.73 -10.90
N ALA A 159 3.65 13.11 -11.51
CA ALA A 159 3.60 11.71 -11.97
C ALA A 159 3.37 10.73 -10.82
N ILE A 160 4.09 10.91 -9.69
CA ILE A 160 3.94 10.08 -8.48
C ILE A 160 2.53 10.25 -7.88
N SER A 161 2.02 11.48 -7.82
CA SER A 161 0.67 11.78 -7.30
C SER A 161 -0.43 11.13 -8.14
N LEU A 162 -0.30 11.18 -9.47
CA LEU A 162 -1.21 10.51 -10.40
C LEU A 162 -1.18 8.99 -10.23
N ASN A 163 0.02 8.39 -10.09
CA ASN A 163 0.16 6.96 -9.81
C ASN A 163 -0.52 6.57 -8.48
N SER A 164 -0.33 7.36 -7.42
CA SER A 164 -0.97 7.11 -6.13
C SER A 164 -2.50 7.19 -6.24
N SER A 165 -3.01 8.14 -7.02
CA SER A 165 -4.45 8.24 -7.32
C SER A 165 -4.98 7.04 -8.08
N ALA A 166 -4.23 6.56 -9.08
CA ALA A 166 -4.56 5.34 -9.84
C ALA A 166 -4.61 4.11 -8.92
N PHE A 167 -3.66 3.99 -7.99
CA PHE A 167 -3.60 2.89 -7.04
C PHE A 167 -4.81 2.90 -6.07
N ASN A 168 -5.20 4.07 -5.57
CA ASN A 168 -6.37 4.22 -4.71
C ASN A 168 -7.67 3.92 -5.47
N LEU A 169 -7.78 4.38 -6.73
CA LEU A 169 -8.94 4.07 -7.58
C LEU A 169 -9.06 2.57 -7.84
N ALA A 170 -7.95 1.91 -8.15
CA ALA A 170 -7.91 0.47 -8.37
C ALA A 170 -8.31 -0.34 -7.13
N ARG A 171 -7.92 0.12 -5.93
CA ARG A 171 -8.34 -0.47 -4.64
C ARG A 171 -9.85 -0.40 -4.42
N ILE A 172 -10.52 0.59 -4.99
CA ILE A 172 -11.99 0.71 -4.94
C ILE A 172 -12.63 -0.20 -5.99
N ILE A 173 -12.20 -0.08 -7.24
CA ILE A 173 -12.85 -0.69 -8.40
C ILE A 173 -12.56 -2.20 -8.46
N GLY A 174 -11.32 -2.61 -8.23
CA GLY A 174 -10.87 -3.99 -8.40
C GLY A 174 -11.67 -5.00 -7.58
N PRO A 175 -11.78 -4.83 -6.24
CA PRO A 175 -12.56 -5.75 -5.42
C PRO A 175 -14.05 -5.79 -5.77
N GLY A 176 -14.65 -4.64 -6.10
CA GLY A 176 -16.05 -4.57 -6.53
C GLY A 176 -16.31 -5.39 -7.80
N ILE A 177 -15.46 -5.21 -8.83
CA ILE A 177 -15.53 -6.01 -10.05
C ILE A 177 -15.33 -7.49 -9.73
N ALA A 178 -14.34 -7.84 -8.91
CA ALA A 178 -14.10 -9.22 -8.53
C ALA A 178 -15.31 -9.87 -7.88
N GLY A 179 -15.94 -9.20 -6.91
CA GLY A 179 -17.11 -9.69 -6.22
C GLY A 179 -18.26 -10.01 -7.18
N ILE A 180 -18.54 -9.10 -8.12
CA ILE A 180 -19.58 -9.27 -9.15
C ILE A 180 -19.23 -10.42 -10.10
N LEU A 181 -18.02 -10.46 -10.63
CA LEU A 181 -17.58 -11.50 -11.57
C LEU A 181 -17.63 -12.89 -10.95
N ILE A 182 -17.17 -13.03 -9.71
CA ILE A 182 -17.19 -14.31 -9.00
C ILE A 182 -18.62 -14.81 -8.85
N GLY A 183 -19.55 -13.94 -8.47
CA GLY A 183 -20.95 -14.29 -8.30
C GLY A 183 -21.68 -14.62 -9.62
N ALA A 184 -21.33 -13.93 -10.73
CA ALA A 184 -21.99 -14.08 -12.01
C ALA A 184 -21.42 -15.22 -12.87
N VAL A 185 -20.10 -15.36 -12.97
CA VAL A 185 -19.42 -16.24 -13.94
C VAL A 185 -18.29 -17.09 -13.33
N GLY A 186 -18.05 -16.95 -12.01
CA GLY A 186 -17.02 -17.69 -11.30
C GLY A 186 -15.64 -17.00 -11.30
N TYR A 187 -14.66 -17.69 -10.75
CA TYR A 187 -13.34 -17.12 -10.43
C TYR A 187 -12.43 -16.90 -11.64
N SER A 188 -12.48 -17.82 -12.62
CA SER A 188 -11.50 -17.90 -13.71
C SER A 188 -11.40 -16.61 -14.53
N LEU A 189 -12.55 -15.96 -14.77
CA LEU A 189 -12.57 -14.71 -15.54
C LEU A 189 -11.79 -13.60 -14.86
N SER A 190 -11.83 -13.50 -13.53
CA SER A 190 -11.04 -12.50 -12.79
C SER A 190 -9.52 -12.70 -13.00
N PHE A 191 -9.06 -13.95 -13.08
CA PHE A 191 -7.65 -14.26 -13.32
C PHE A 191 -7.25 -14.00 -14.78
N TYR A 192 -8.09 -14.36 -15.76
CA TYR A 192 -7.82 -14.06 -17.17
C TYR A 192 -7.84 -12.56 -17.46
N LEU A 193 -8.80 -11.82 -16.92
CA LEU A 193 -8.83 -10.36 -17.09
C LEU A 193 -7.59 -9.70 -16.48
N ASN A 194 -7.10 -10.20 -15.33
CA ASN A 194 -5.84 -9.71 -14.80
C ASN A 194 -4.66 -10.08 -15.71
N ALA A 195 -4.58 -11.30 -16.22
CA ALA A 195 -3.53 -11.70 -17.16
C ALA A 195 -3.51 -10.78 -18.39
N ILE A 196 -4.68 -10.48 -18.97
CA ILE A 196 -4.82 -9.56 -20.11
C ILE A 196 -4.48 -8.12 -19.71
N SER A 197 -4.78 -7.70 -18.47
CA SER A 197 -4.52 -6.33 -18.00
C SER A 197 -3.03 -5.96 -17.97
N PHE A 198 -2.13 -6.94 -17.94
CA PHE A 198 -0.70 -6.72 -18.05
C PHE A 198 -0.25 -6.39 -19.49
N VAL A 199 -1.01 -6.79 -20.53
CA VAL A 199 -0.62 -6.59 -21.92
C VAL A 199 -0.47 -5.10 -22.27
N PRO A 200 -1.43 -4.20 -21.95
CA PRO A 200 -1.29 -2.78 -22.23
C PRO A 200 -0.04 -2.14 -21.59
N VAL A 201 0.32 -2.51 -20.38
CA VAL A 201 1.50 -1.95 -19.73
C VAL A 201 2.79 -2.52 -20.32
N ILE A 202 2.85 -3.80 -20.68
CA ILE A 202 4.00 -4.42 -21.37
C ILE A 202 4.21 -3.73 -22.71
N VAL A 203 3.15 -3.56 -23.51
CA VAL A 203 3.19 -2.86 -24.80
C VAL A 203 3.65 -1.41 -24.62
N ALA A 204 3.11 -0.72 -23.62
CA ALA A 204 3.52 0.64 -23.29
C ALA A 204 5.01 0.73 -22.99
N ILE A 205 5.54 -0.15 -22.11
CA ILE A 205 6.95 -0.19 -21.75
C ILE A 205 7.83 -0.50 -22.97
N PHE A 206 7.36 -1.37 -23.87
CA PHE A 206 8.10 -1.69 -25.09
C PHE A 206 8.35 -0.44 -25.96
N PHE A 207 7.35 0.45 -26.09
CA PHE A 207 7.44 1.69 -26.86
C PHE A 207 8.09 2.86 -26.12
N VAL A 208 8.35 2.75 -24.80
CA VAL A 208 9.09 3.77 -24.06
C VAL A 208 10.55 3.75 -24.50
N VAL A 209 11.05 4.93 -24.90
CA VAL A 209 12.48 5.15 -25.16
C VAL A 209 13.19 5.37 -23.84
N GLU A 210 14.07 4.45 -23.49
CA GLU A 210 14.85 4.49 -22.25
C GLU A 210 15.87 5.65 -22.30
N ARG A 211 15.86 6.50 -21.28
CA ARG A 211 16.95 7.47 -21.10
C ARG A 211 18.18 6.68 -20.65
N THR A 212 19.25 6.69 -21.45
CA THR A 212 20.41 5.81 -21.31
C THR A 212 21.08 5.96 -19.93
N ILE A 213 20.70 5.11 -19.00
CA ILE A 213 21.45 4.89 -17.76
C ILE A 213 22.39 3.71 -18.06
N ARG A 214 23.70 3.93 -17.97
CA ARG A 214 24.66 2.83 -18.13
C ARG A 214 24.50 1.87 -16.96
N PRO A 215 24.13 0.60 -17.22
CA PRO A 215 24.01 -0.40 -16.14
C PRO A 215 25.38 -0.55 -15.46
N GLY A 216 25.39 -0.51 -14.13
CA GLY A 216 26.59 -0.81 -13.37
C GLY A 216 26.88 -2.31 -13.39
N ARG A 217 28.13 -2.72 -13.13
CA ARG A 217 28.46 -4.13 -12.91
C ARG A 217 27.97 -4.53 -11.52
N PHE A 218 27.22 -5.62 -11.41
CA PHE A 218 26.83 -6.21 -10.14
C PHE A 218 28.04 -6.85 -9.46
N SER A 219 28.23 -6.56 -8.17
CA SER A 219 29.30 -7.14 -7.35
C SER A 219 28.71 -7.67 -6.03
N LEU A 220 29.28 -8.76 -5.51
CA LEU A 220 28.90 -9.27 -4.19
C LEU A 220 29.18 -8.25 -3.07
N ARG A 221 30.13 -7.35 -3.25
CA ARG A 221 30.40 -6.24 -2.32
C ARG A 221 29.19 -5.29 -2.19
N ASP A 222 28.39 -5.15 -3.23
CA ASP A 222 27.16 -4.33 -3.18
C ASP A 222 26.17 -4.89 -2.14
N LEU A 223 26.11 -6.22 -1.98
CA LEU A 223 25.25 -6.88 -0.99
C LEU A 223 25.77 -6.70 0.45
N GLU A 224 27.11 -6.71 0.64
CA GLU A 224 27.73 -6.45 1.95
C GLU A 224 27.43 -5.03 2.41
N HIS A 225 27.48 -4.05 1.48
CA HIS A 225 27.14 -2.66 1.78
C HIS A 225 25.67 -2.52 2.22
N VAL A 226 24.72 -3.22 1.58
CA VAL A 226 23.31 -3.19 1.99
C VAL A 226 23.15 -3.67 3.42
N ASN A 227 23.79 -4.78 3.80
CA ASN A 227 23.71 -5.31 5.16
C ASN A 227 24.30 -4.32 6.19
N LYS A 228 25.44 -3.69 5.86
CA LYS A 228 26.05 -2.67 6.71
C LYS A 228 25.13 -1.46 6.87
N ASP A 229 24.58 -0.96 5.77
CA ASP A 229 23.63 0.17 5.77
C ASP A 229 22.36 -0.14 6.59
N ALA A 230 21.84 -1.36 6.49
CA ALA A 230 20.69 -1.77 7.29
C ALA A 230 21.01 -1.80 8.80
N ILE A 231 22.19 -2.32 9.19
CA ILE A 231 22.64 -2.34 10.59
C ILE A 231 22.87 -0.91 11.10
N GLU A 232 23.49 -0.04 10.30
CA GLU A 232 23.71 1.36 10.68
C GLU A 232 22.39 2.12 10.80
N GLY A 233 21.44 1.88 9.87
CA GLY A 233 20.08 2.43 9.95
C GLY A 233 19.35 1.97 11.21
N LEU A 234 19.45 0.69 11.58
CA LEU A 234 18.86 0.18 12.81
C LEU A 234 19.46 0.82 14.06
N LYS A 235 20.79 0.94 14.11
CA LYS A 235 21.48 1.64 15.22
C LYS A 235 21.06 3.11 15.32
N TYR A 236 20.85 3.78 14.19
CA TYR A 236 20.35 5.15 14.15
C TYR A 236 18.93 5.26 14.69
N ILE A 237 18.02 4.38 14.25
CA ILE A 237 16.62 4.31 14.72
C ILE A 237 16.58 4.15 16.25
N LEU A 238 17.39 3.25 16.80
CA LEU A 238 17.44 2.99 18.26
C LEU A 238 17.95 4.18 19.08
N LYS A 239 18.73 5.11 18.47
CA LYS A 239 19.27 6.30 19.14
C LYS A 239 18.31 7.48 19.14
N ILE A 240 17.34 7.53 18.24
CA ILE A 240 16.43 8.67 18.10
C ILE A 240 15.04 8.28 18.64
N PRO A 241 14.66 8.79 19.82
CA PRO A 241 13.46 8.35 20.53
C PRO A 241 12.17 8.49 19.70
N ILE A 242 12.02 9.58 18.92
CA ILE A 242 10.83 9.82 18.13
C ILE A 242 10.70 8.81 16.98
N ILE A 243 11.80 8.51 16.29
CA ILE A 243 11.83 7.53 15.20
C ILE A 243 11.52 6.13 15.76
N LEU A 244 12.10 5.78 16.92
CA LEU A 244 11.82 4.52 17.61
C LEU A 244 10.34 4.39 17.99
N ILE A 245 9.71 5.46 18.50
CA ILE A 245 8.29 5.50 18.84
C ILE A 245 7.43 5.25 17.60
N ILE A 246 7.74 5.91 16.48
CA ILE A 246 7.02 5.72 15.21
C ILE A 246 7.14 4.26 14.74
N PHE A 247 8.34 3.69 14.76
CA PHE A 247 8.55 2.30 14.35
C PHE A 247 7.89 1.29 15.28
N ALA A 248 7.92 1.50 16.59
CA ALA A 248 7.25 0.62 17.55
C ALA A 248 5.74 0.55 17.27
N LEU A 249 5.10 1.71 17.06
CA LEU A 249 3.69 1.77 16.71
C LEU A 249 3.43 1.18 15.31
N PHE A 250 4.32 1.45 14.35
CA PHE A 250 4.22 0.95 12.99
C PHE A 250 4.26 -0.58 12.91
N ILE A 251 5.15 -1.24 13.67
CA ILE A 251 5.23 -2.70 13.75
C ILE A 251 3.92 -3.28 14.28
N VAL A 252 3.39 -2.73 15.37
CA VAL A 252 2.14 -3.22 15.98
C VAL A 252 0.96 -3.05 15.02
N VAL A 253 0.82 -1.88 14.41
CA VAL A 253 -0.26 -1.63 13.44
C VAL A 253 -0.11 -2.53 12.22
N ASN A 254 1.11 -2.76 11.72
CA ASN A 254 1.35 -3.63 10.57
C ASN A 254 0.97 -5.09 10.89
N VAL A 255 1.46 -5.63 12.00
CA VAL A 255 1.22 -7.03 12.39
C VAL A 255 -0.24 -7.28 12.77
N PHE A 256 -0.85 -6.38 13.52
CA PHE A 256 -2.19 -6.62 14.07
C PHE A 256 -3.31 -5.90 13.31
N GLY A 257 -3.04 -4.72 12.74
CA GLY A 257 -4.07 -3.84 12.18
C GLY A 257 -4.34 -4.00 10.68
N LEU A 258 -3.40 -4.56 9.88
CA LEU A 258 -3.48 -4.48 8.41
C LEU A 258 -3.88 -5.79 7.71
N ASN A 259 -4.44 -6.76 8.43
CA ASN A 259 -4.74 -8.11 7.89
C ASN A 259 -6.14 -8.24 7.25
N PHE A 260 -6.62 -7.22 6.56
CA PHE A 260 -7.96 -7.18 5.97
C PHE A 260 -8.20 -8.28 4.94
N ASN A 261 -7.17 -8.71 4.20
CA ASN A 261 -7.27 -9.79 3.21
C ASN A 261 -7.57 -11.17 3.84
N VAL A 262 -7.37 -11.33 5.16
CA VAL A 262 -7.71 -12.53 5.92
C VAL A 262 -9.03 -12.32 6.67
N LEU A 263 -9.14 -11.20 7.36
CA LEU A 263 -10.24 -10.92 8.28
C LEU A 263 -11.57 -10.68 7.57
N VAL A 264 -11.60 -9.82 6.52
CA VAL A 264 -12.85 -9.43 5.86
C VAL A 264 -13.52 -10.61 5.15
N PRO A 265 -12.84 -11.39 4.28
CA PRO A 265 -13.48 -12.52 3.61
C PRO A 265 -13.95 -13.60 4.60
N THR A 266 -13.17 -13.83 5.69
CA THR A 266 -13.55 -14.77 6.75
C THR A 266 -14.82 -14.31 7.47
N LEU A 267 -14.93 -13.02 7.81
CA LEU A 267 -16.12 -12.45 8.46
C LEU A 267 -17.34 -12.57 7.56
N VAL A 268 -17.22 -12.21 6.28
CA VAL A 268 -18.32 -12.28 5.30
C VAL A 268 -18.81 -13.72 5.13
N LYS A 269 -17.89 -14.67 4.98
CA LYS A 269 -18.26 -16.06 4.71
C LYS A 269 -18.76 -16.80 5.96
N GLN A 270 -18.03 -16.70 7.07
CA GLN A 270 -18.30 -17.54 8.25
C GLN A 270 -19.33 -16.94 9.19
N VAL A 271 -19.39 -15.61 9.33
CA VAL A 271 -20.29 -14.94 10.27
C VAL A 271 -21.54 -14.45 9.58
N PHE A 272 -21.39 -13.67 8.52
CA PHE A 272 -22.55 -13.13 7.81
C PHE A 272 -23.18 -14.15 6.87
N LYS A 273 -22.44 -15.19 6.46
CA LYS A 273 -22.87 -16.22 5.49
C LYS A 273 -23.34 -15.62 4.15
N LEU A 274 -22.66 -14.52 3.77
CA LEU A 274 -22.93 -13.76 2.55
C LEU A 274 -22.00 -14.21 1.40
N GLN A 275 -22.19 -13.60 0.22
CA GLN A 275 -21.54 -13.99 -1.03
C GLN A 275 -20.26 -13.16 -1.32
N SER A 276 -19.60 -13.52 -2.42
CA SER A 276 -18.42 -12.79 -2.93
C SER A 276 -18.69 -11.33 -3.25
N THR A 277 -19.91 -11.00 -3.68
CA THR A 277 -20.35 -9.62 -3.94
C THR A 277 -20.25 -8.74 -2.70
N ASP A 278 -20.67 -9.27 -1.55
CA ASP A 278 -20.63 -8.55 -0.27
C ASP A 278 -19.19 -8.36 0.20
N TYR A 279 -18.35 -9.37 0.00
CA TYR A 279 -16.90 -9.26 0.26
C TYR A 279 -16.27 -8.18 -0.64
N GLY A 280 -16.51 -8.23 -1.95
CA GLY A 280 -16.02 -7.23 -2.90
C GLY A 280 -16.51 -5.83 -2.54
N PHE A 281 -17.78 -5.69 -2.12
CA PHE A 281 -18.34 -4.41 -1.68
C PHE A 281 -17.65 -3.86 -0.44
N LEU A 282 -17.45 -4.67 0.62
CA LEU A 282 -16.71 -4.23 1.83
C LEU A 282 -15.29 -3.79 1.51
N MET A 283 -14.57 -4.54 0.66
CA MET A 283 -13.21 -4.16 0.25
C MET A 283 -13.20 -2.87 -0.58
N SER A 284 -14.21 -2.65 -1.42
CA SER A 284 -14.38 -1.39 -2.16
C SER A 284 -14.66 -0.21 -1.21
N MET A 285 -15.50 -0.40 -0.21
CA MET A 285 -15.78 0.62 0.81
C MET A 285 -14.54 0.96 1.66
N MET A 286 -13.68 -0.04 1.95
CA MET A 286 -12.36 0.22 2.53
C MET A 286 -11.50 1.08 1.60
N GLY A 287 -11.56 0.85 0.29
CA GLY A 287 -10.89 1.67 -0.72
C GLY A 287 -11.41 3.11 -0.75
N VAL A 288 -12.72 3.31 -0.63
CA VAL A 288 -13.35 4.65 -0.51
C VAL A 288 -12.83 5.38 0.73
N GLY A 289 -12.77 4.68 1.87
CA GLY A 289 -12.17 5.22 3.09
C GLY A 289 -10.70 5.60 2.90
N ALA A 290 -9.91 4.74 2.24
CA ALA A 290 -8.51 5.01 1.94
C ALA A 290 -8.30 6.24 1.04
N LEU A 291 -9.15 6.40 0.02
CA LEU A 291 -9.13 7.58 -0.86
C LEU A 291 -9.48 8.86 -0.07
N THR A 292 -10.56 8.84 0.70
CA THR A 292 -10.96 10.01 1.51
C THR A 292 -9.92 10.36 2.57
N GLY A 293 -9.26 9.36 3.19
CA GLY A 293 -8.15 9.55 4.11
C GLY A 293 -6.93 10.22 3.46
N SER A 294 -6.59 9.82 2.23
CA SER A 294 -5.49 10.43 1.48
C SER A 294 -5.79 11.88 1.07
N LEU A 295 -7.02 12.14 0.64
CA LEU A 295 -7.47 13.51 0.30
C LEU A 295 -7.51 14.41 1.54
N PHE A 296 -8.03 13.90 2.66
CA PHE A 296 -8.00 14.61 3.93
C PHE A 296 -6.59 15.01 4.32
N LEU A 297 -5.64 14.05 4.28
CA LEU A 297 -4.25 14.33 4.60
C LEU A 297 -3.63 15.36 3.63
N ALA A 298 -3.94 15.30 2.33
CA ALA A 298 -3.46 16.26 1.35
C ALA A 298 -3.93 17.70 1.68
N VAL A 299 -5.19 17.86 2.10
CA VAL A 299 -5.74 19.16 2.48
C VAL A 299 -5.11 19.72 3.74
N ILE A 300 -4.87 18.88 4.76
CA ILE A 300 -4.33 19.36 6.05
C ILE A 300 -2.81 19.52 6.05
N SER A 301 -2.11 18.83 5.16
CA SER A 301 -0.63 18.80 5.11
C SER A 301 0.01 20.17 4.82
N TYR A 302 -0.74 21.13 4.25
CA TYR A 302 -0.22 22.48 4.04
C TYR A 302 0.13 23.21 5.36
N LYS A 303 -0.45 22.79 6.50
CA LYS A 303 -0.12 23.28 7.85
C LYS A 303 1.01 22.48 8.52
N GLY A 304 1.66 21.60 7.79
CA GLY A 304 2.63 20.64 8.31
C GLY A 304 1.98 19.35 8.84
N VAL A 305 2.65 18.24 8.67
CA VAL A 305 2.19 16.94 9.17
C VAL A 305 2.47 16.87 10.67
N LYS A 306 1.43 16.59 11.47
CA LYS A 306 1.52 16.54 12.93
C LYS A 306 1.46 15.10 13.42
N HIS A 307 2.19 14.80 14.49
CA HIS A 307 2.17 13.52 15.17
C HIS A 307 0.76 13.10 15.64
N PHE A 308 -0.12 14.08 15.88
CA PHE A 308 -1.53 13.84 16.21
C PHE A 308 -2.24 12.96 15.17
N TYR A 309 -1.94 13.11 13.87
CA TYR A 309 -2.56 12.29 12.83
C TYR A 309 -2.04 10.84 12.82
N LEU A 310 -0.79 10.62 13.26
CA LEU A 310 -0.24 9.29 13.44
C LEU A 310 -1.01 8.52 14.52
N PHE A 311 -1.08 9.10 15.72
CA PHE A 311 -1.76 8.47 16.85
C PHE A 311 -3.27 8.36 16.64
N GLY A 312 -3.90 9.43 16.10
CA GLY A 312 -5.32 9.44 15.78
C GLY A 312 -5.69 8.38 14.74
N GLY A 313 -4.88 8.23 13.67
CA GLY A 313 -5.07 7.18 12.67
C GLY A 313 -4.96 5.78 13.26
N ALA A 314 -3.93 5.50 14.07
CA ALA A 314 -3.76 4.20 14.73
C ALA A 314 -4.90 3.91 15.73
N LEU A 315 -5.30 4.92 16.52
CA LEU A 315 -6.37 4.76 17.50
C LEU A 315 -7.73 4.46 16.84
N VAL A 316 -8.10 5.24 15.82
CA VAL A 316 -9.36 5.02 15.09
C VAL A 316 -9.35 3.67 14.39
N LEU A 317 -8.21 3.26 13.79
CA LEU A 317 -8.06 1.92 13.21
C LEU A 317 -8.27 0.82 14.25
N GLY A 318 -7.62 0.91 15.41
CA GLY A 318 -7.78 -0.06 16.50
C GLY A 318 -9.22 -0.13 17.00
N LEU A 319 -9.87 1.02 17.22
CA LEU A 319 -11.26 1.09 17.65
C LEU A 319 -12.23 0.50 16.61
N THR A 320 -12.05 0.79 15.33
CA THR A 320 -12.93 0.22 14.28
C THR A 320 -12.78 -1.28 14.16
N LEU A 321 -11.57 -1.83 14.29
CA LEU A 321 -11.36 -3.27 14.35
C LEU A 321 -12.02 -3.88 15.58
N LEU A 322 -11.84 -3.30 16.77
CA LEU A 322 -12.46 -3.74 18.01
C LEU A 322 -13.99 -3.77 17.88
N LEU A 323 -14.58 -2.68 17.41
CA LEU A 323 -16.03 -2.56 17.23
C LEU A 323 -16.60 -3.53 16.20
N THR A 324 -15.85 -3.81 15.11
CA THR A 324 -16.24 -4.83 14.11
C THR A 324 -16.36 -6.21 14.74
N GLY A 325 -15.47 -6.56 15.67
CA GLY A 325 -15.53 -7.84 16.38
C GLY A 325 -16.64 -7.91 17.43
N LEU A 326 -16.89 -6.81 18.15
CA LEU A 326 -17.92 -6.75 19.20
C LEU A 326 -19.34 -6.66 18.63
N PHE A 327 -19.51 -5.99 17.51
CA PHE A 327 -20.82 -5.75 16.88
C PHE A 327 -20.84 -6.31 15.46
N PRO A 328 -20.95 -7.64 15.27
CA PRO A 328 -20.91 -8.29 13.96
C PRO A 328 -22.24 -8.08 13.21
N ASN A 329 -22.49 -6.87 12.79
CA ASN A 329 -23.61 -6.47 11.94
C ASN A 329 -23.07 -5.99 10.60
N TYR A 330 -23.62 -6.48 9.49
CA TYR A 330 -23.11 -6.17 8.14
C TYR A 330 -23.08 -4.66 7.84
N TYR A 331 -24.15 -3.94 8.16
CA TYR A 331 -24.26 -2.49 7.90
C TYR A 331 -23.26 -1.68 8.74
N LEU A 332 -23.08 -2.04 10.01
CA LEU A 332 -22.07 -1.44 10.86
C LEU A 332 -20.65 -1.76 10.36
N THR A 333 -20.45 -2.99 9.86
CA THR A 333 -19.17 -3.41 9.29
C THR A 333 -18.81 -2.59 8.05
N ILE A 334 -19.78 -2.20 7.21
CA ILE A 334 -19.54 -1.28 6.09
C ILE A 334 -18.94 0.05 6.61
N ALA A 335 -19.57 0.65 7.62
CA ALA A 335 -19.09 1.90 8.21
C ALA A 335 -17.70 1.74 8.85
N PHE A 336 -17.52 0.68 9.64
CA PHE A 336 -16.24 0.42 10.31
C PHE A 336 -15.12 0.09 9.32
N THR A 337 -15.38 -0.67 8.27
CA THR A 337 -14.39 -1.01 7.23
C THR A 337 -14.01 0.25 6.42
N THR A 338 -14.97 1.12 6.12
CA THR A 338 -14.71 2.41 5.47
C THR A 338 -13.82 3.28 6.34
N LEU A 339 -14.14 3.41 7.62
CA LEU A 339 -13.37 4.21 8.57
C LEU A 339 -12.00 3.57 8.86
N SER A 340 -11.89 2.23 8.83
CA SER A 340 -10.61 1.53 8.88
C SER A 340 -9.72 1.86 7.69
N GLY A 341 -10.28 1.92 6.47
CA GLY A 341 -9.56 2.34 5.27
C GLY A 341 -9.04 3.77 5.36
N PHE A 342 -9.87 4.70 5.84
CA PHE A 342 -9.50 6.08 6.10
C PHE A 342 -8.33 6.19 7.09
N SER A 343 -8.48 5.58 8.26
CA SER A 343 -7.51 5.67 9.35
C SER A 343 -6.22 4.93 9.05
N MET A 344 -6.27 3.81 8.32
CA MET A 344 -5.11 3.09 7.83
C MET A 344 -4.23 3.99 6.95
N VAL A 345 -4.82 4.66 5.96
CA VAL A 345 -4.05 5.55 5.05
C VAL A 345 -3.56 6.79 5.77
N LEU A 346 -4.37 7.36 6.66
CA LEU A 346 -3.96 8.47 7.52
C LEU A 346 -2.71 8.08 8.35
N PHE A 347 -2.73 6.90 8.99
CA PHE A 347 -1.61 6.38 9.76
C PHE A 347 -0.37 6.13 8.91
N LEU A 348 -0.50 5.34 7.83
CA LEU A 348 0.63 4.92 6.98
C LEU A 348 1.34 6.10 6.32
N ASN A 349 0.58 7.03 5.74
CA ASN A 349 1.16 8.19 5.09
C ASN A 349 1.79 9.15 6.09
N THR A 350 1.17 9.34 7.27
CA THR A 350 1.75 10.16 8.34
C THR A 350 3.03 9.53 8.87
N ALA A 351 3.06 8.22 9.13
CA ALA A 351 4.26 7.51 9.57
C ALA A 351 5.41 7.66 8.55
N ASN A 352 5.10 7.43 7.27
CA ASN A 352 6.07 7.58 6.17
C ASN A 352 6.65 9.00 6.12
N THR A 353 5.79 10.02 6.19
CA THR A 353 6.22 11.43 6.13
C THR A 353 7.04 11.81 7.36
N LEU A 354 6.59 11.46 8.57
CA LEU A 354 7.32 11.79 9.79
C LEU A 354 8.69 11.11 9.83
N LEU A 355 8.80 9.83 9.45
CA LEU A 355 10.09 9.15 9.36
C LEU A 355 11.06 9.85 8.42
N GLN A 356 10.56 10.38 7.28
CA GLN A 356 11.40 11.17 6.37
C GLN A 356 11.81 12.53 6.94
N MET A 357 10.91 13.20 7.68
CA MET A 357 11.17 14.53 8.26
C MET A 357 12.10 14.46 9.48
N GLU A 358 11.92 13.45 10.34
CA GLU A 358 12.69 13.26 11.58
C GLU A 358 14.07 12.62 11.32
N SER A 359 14.29 12.09 10.12
CA SER A 359 15.57 11.50 9.75
C SER A 359 16.51 12.53 9.13
N SER A 360 17.79 12.52 9.55
CA SER A 360 18.82 13.31 8.88
C SER A 360 18.97 12.89 7.41
N GLU A 361 19.45 13.81 6.56
CA GLU A 361 19.60 13.54 5.12
C GLU A 361 20.45 12.29 4.84
N GLU A 362 21.53 12.09 5.63
CA GLU A 362 22.43 10.95 5.51
C GLU A 362 21.76 9.60 5.80
N PHE A 363 20.86 9.54 6.82
CA PHE A 363 20.23 8.28 7.26
C PHE A 363 18.84 8.07 6.68
N ARG A 364 18.24 9.07 6.02
CA ARG A 364 16.87 8.98 5.47
C ARG A 364 16.65 7.76 4.58
N GLY A 365 17.58 7.47 3.68
CA GLY A 365 17.49 6.29 2.80
C GLY A 365 17.51 4.98 3.59
N ARG A 366 18.38 4.85 4.59
CA ARG A 366 18.51 3.66 5.45
C ARG A 366 17.23 3.45 6.30
N VAL A 367 16.69 4.51 6.87
CA VAL A 367 15.43 4.49 7.65
C VAL A 367 14.26 4.05 6.76
N MET A 368 14.17 4.58 5.52
CA MET A 368 13.10 4.23 4.59
C MET A 368 13.21 2.80 4.05
N SER A 369 14.42 2.26 3.93
CA SER A 369 14.64 0.84 3.60
C SER A 369 14.12 -0.07 4.71
N ILE A 370 14.37 0.28 5.98
CA ILE A 370 13.83 -0.46 7.15
C ILE A 370 12.32 -0.31 7.23
N TYR A 371 11.76 0.87 6.94
CA TYR A 371 10.31 1.07 6.84
C TYR A 371 9.67 0.11 5.81
N SER A 372 10.26 0.01 4.62
CA SER A 372 9.77 -0.88 3.57
C SER A 372 9.90 -2.36 3.95
N LEU A 373 11.01 -2.74 4.60
CA LEU A 373 11.23 -4.09 5.13
C LEU A 373 10.15 -4.46 6.15
N ILE A 374 9.84 -3.59 7.11
CA ILE A 374 8.82 -3.84 8.12
C ILE A 374 7.43 -3.90 7.46
N PHE A 375 7.12 -2.96 6.55
CA PHE A 375 5.81 -2.90 5.88
C PHE A 375 5.47 -4.17 5.11
N LEU A 376 6.41 -4.69 4.33
CA LEU A 376 6.20 -5.89 3.52
C LEU A 376 6.58 -7.18 4.26
N GLY A 377 7.69 -7.15 4.99
CA GLY A 377 8.27 -8.33 5.60
C GLY A 377 7.58 -8.78 6.89
N PHE A 378 6.85 -7.91 7.61
CA PHE A 378 6.11 -8.30 8.81
C PHE A 378 4.66 -8.72 8.51
N THR A 379 4.15 -8.46 7.33
CA THR A 379 2.83 -8.93 6.88
C THR A 379 2.62 -10.45 7.04
N PRO A 380 3.59 -11.34 6.73
CA PRO A 380 3.46 -12.78 6.97
C PRO A 380 3.09 -13.15 8.40
N PHE A 381 3.73 -12.50 9.38
CA PHE A 381 3.49 -12.80 10.80
C PHE A 381 2.06 -12.40 11.21
N GLY A 382 1.61 -11.23 10.77
CA GLY A 382 0.26 -10.76 11.03
C GLY A 382 -0.81 -11.65 10.38
N ALA A 383 -0.60 -12.02 9.14
CA ALA A 383 -1.53 -12.87 8.39
C ALA A 383 -1.65 -14.28 9.00
N LEU A 384 -0.53 -14.90 9.39
CA LEU A 384 -0.53 -16.20 10.07
C LEU A 384 -1.21 -16.12 11.44
N LEU A 385 -0.90 -15.09 12.22
CA LEU A 385 -1.50 -14.90 13.54
C LEU A 385 -3.02 -14.72 13.43
N THR A 386 -3.48 -13.81 12.59
CA THR A 386 -4.92 -13.54 12.42
C THR A 386 -5.65 -14.73 11.83
N GLY A 387 -5.04 -15.44 10.86
CA GLY A 387 -5.60 -16.67 10.29
C GLY A 387 -5.73 -17.78 11.33
N THR A 388 -4.68 -18.00 12.15
CA THR A 388 -4.66 -19.02 13.21
C THR A 388 -5.70 -18.73 14.30
N LEU A 389 -5.77 -17.49 14.78
CA LEU A 389 -6.74 -17.08 15.80
C LEU A 389 -8.17 -17.19 15.28
N SER A 390 -8.41 -16.77 14.04
CA SER A 390 -9.74 -16.85 13.42
C SER A 390 -10.21 -18.31 13.24
N GLU A 391 -9.30 -19.23 12.96
CA GLU A 391 -9.63 -20.66 12.82
C GLU A 391 -9.82 -21.35 14.17
N LYS A 392 -8.95 -21.08 15.16
CA LYS A 392 -8.97 -21.78 16.43
C LYS A 392 -10.04 -21.26 17.42
N ILE A 393 -10.37 -19.99 17.34
CA ILE A 393 -11.29 -19.34 18.26
C ILE A 393 -12.52 -18.82 17.49
N SER A 394 -12.39 -17.66 16.85
CA SER A 394 -13.36 -17.08 15.92
C SER A 394 -12.81 -15.81 15.26
N VAL A 395 -13.36 -15.42 14.13
CA VAL A 395 -12.97 -14.17 13.46
C VAL A 395 -13.42 -12.94 14.25
N GLN A 396 -14.56 -12.98 14.96
CA GLN A 396 -15.02 -11.89 15.79
C GLN A 396 -14.08 -11.64 16.97
N PHE A 397 -13.65 -12.71 17.65
CA PHE A 397 -12.65 -12.62 18.72
C PHE A 397 -11.34 -12.06 18.18
N THR A 398 -10.91 -12.52 17.01
CA THR A 398 -9.68 -12.05 16.37
C THR A 398 -9.74 -10.55 16.06
N TYR A 399 -10.84 -10.06 15.47
CA TYR A 399 -11.07 -8.63 15.25
C TYR A 399 -10.98 -7.83 16.55
N SER A 400 -11.68 -8.29 17.61
CA SER A 400 -11.69 -7.62 18.91
C SER A 400 -10.31 -7.60 19.55
N LEU A 401 -9.59 -8.73 19.50
CA LEU A 401 -8.26 -8.85 20.09
C LEU A 401 -7.23 -7.96 19.38
N VAL A 402 -7.15 -8.03 18.05
CA VAL A 402 -6.18 -7.21 17.30
C VAL A 402 -6.51 -5.72 17.42
N GLY A 403 -7.80 -5.36 17.40
CA GLY A 403 -8.26 -3.99 17.63
C GLY A 403 -7.89 -3.48 19.00
N MET A 404 -8.07 -4.30 20.05
CA MET A 404 -7.69 -3.98 21.42
C MET A 404 -6.18 -3.80 21.57
N ILE A 405 -5.37 -4.69 20.97
CA ILE A 405 -3.91 -4.58 20.99
C ILE A 405 -3.45 -3.27 20.33
N VAL A 406 -3.96 -2.94 19.14
CA VAL A 406 -3.62 -1.70 18.45
C VAL A 406 -4.03 -0.48 19.29
N THR A 407 -5.24 -0.48 19.83
CA THR A 407 -5.76 0.62 20.65
C THR A 407 -4.92 0.84 21.91
N ILE A 408 -4.71 -0.23 22.70
CA ILE A 408 -3.95 -0.15 23.96
C ILE A 408 -2.50 0.26 23.69
N THR A 409 -1.86 -0.35 22.69
CA THR A 409 -0.47 0.01 22.35
C THR A 409 -0.38 1.47 21.90
N THR A 410 -1.34 1.95 21.10
CA THR A 410 -1.38 3.37 20.68
C THR A 410 -1.47 4.29 21.89
N LEU A 411 -2.34 3.99 22.87
CA LEU A 411 -2.47 4.78 24.10
C LEU A 411 -1.19 4.73 24.96
N ILE A 412 -0.62 3.54 25.14
CA ILE A 412 0.63 3.38 25.90
C ILE A 412 1.76 4.18 25.26
N VAL A 413 1.96 4.02 23.94
CA VAL A 413 3.02 4.71 23.19
C VAL A 413 2.80 6.22 23.22
N TYR A 414 1.56 6.69 23.14
CA TYR A 414 1.24 8.11 23.24
C TYR A 414 1.55 8.67 24.64
N PHE A 415 1.03 8.05 25.71
CA PHE A 415 1.17 8.60 27.06
C PHE A 415 2.57 8.40 27.66
N LEU A 416 3.19 7.24 27.44
CA LEU A 416 4.49 6.92 28.03
C LEU A 416 5.68 7.32 27.15
N GLY A 417 5.53 7.27 25.84
CA GLY A 417 6.58 7.58 24.88
C GLY A 417 6.56 9.03 24.45
N TYR A 418 5.56 9.38 23.64
CA TYR A 418 5.48 10.68 22.98
C TYR A 418 5.41 11.86 23.97
N ARG A 419 4.53 11.78 24.96
CA ARG A 419 4.35 12.87 25.94
C ARG A 419 5.58 13.13 26.81
N ARG A 420 6.41 12.09 27.08
CA ARG A 420 7.69 12.26 27.80
C ARG A 420 8.77 12.91 26.93
N VAL A 421 8.79 12.65 25.63
CA VAL A 421 9.77 13.24 24.70
C VAL A 421 9.43 14.69 24.41
N PHE A 422 8.18 14.98 24.00
CA PHE A 422 7.74 16.32 23.56
C PHE A 422 7.18 17.20 24.66
N GLY A 423 6.63 16.65 25.73
CA GLY A 423 6.16 17.44 26.87
C GLY A 423 7.27 18.20 27.60
N ARG A 424 8.54 17.75 27.45
CA ARG A 424 9.71 18.49 27.96
C ARG A 424 10.11 19.64 27.03
N GLU A 425 10.00 19.50 25.71
CA GLU A 425 10.30 20.57 24.76
C GLU A 425 9.27 21.71 24.80
N GLU A 426 7.97 21.40 24.87
CA GLU A 426 6.94 22.44 25.02
C GLU A 426 7.10 23.23 26.35
N LEU A 427 7.51 22.54 27.41
CA LEU A 427 7.79 23.21 28.70
C LEU A 427 9.08 24.07 28.62
N HIS A 428 10.04 23.68 27.83
CA HIS A 428 11.27 24.45 27.64
C HIS A 428 11.04 25.68 26.78
N VAL A 429 10.29 25.53 25.67
CA VAL A 429 9.89 26.64 24.81
C VAL A 429 9.01 27.66 25.54
N ARG A 430 8.05 27.21 26.35
CA ARG A 430 7.23 28.09 27.18
C ARG A 430 8.02 28.80 28.28
N ARG A 431 9.05 28.17 28.85
CA ARG A 431 9.95 28.82 29.84
C ARG A 431 10.83 29.86 29.15
N VAL A 432 11.32 29.60 27.96
CA VAL A 432 12.17 30.55 27.21
C VAL A 432 11.33 31.71 26.66
N SER A 433 10.14 31.46 26.11
CA SER A 433 9.25 32.53 25.65
C SER A 433 8.68 33.37 26.80
N GLY A 434 8.35 32.76 27.93
CA GLY A 434 7.89 33.50 29.13
C GLY A 434 8.98 34.35 29.80
N SER A 435 10.27 34.05 29.57
CA SER A 435 11.37 34.90 30.04
C SER A 435 11.65 36.11 29.16
N TYR A 436 11.12 36.13 27.91
CA TYR A 436 11.24 37.29 26.99
C TYR A 436 10.11 38.32 27.12
N GLU A 437 8.94 37.92 27.65
CA GLU A 437 7.83 38.89 27.90
C GLU A 437 8.01 39.77 29.14
N GLY A 438 9.00 39.49 29.98
CA GLY A 438 9.25 40.21 31.25
C GLY A 438 10.12 41.46 31.14
N ASN A 439 10.72 41.81 29.98
CA ASN A 439 11.73 42.88 29.87
C ASN A 439 11.49 43.89 28.75
N PHE A 440 10.25 44.34 28.58
CA PHE A 440 9.99 45.59 27.85
C PHE A 440 9.70 46.72 28.85
N PRO A 441 10.52 47.76 28.94
CA PRO A 441 10.18 48.92 29.74
C PRO A 441 9.01 49.65 29.11
N LYS A 442 7.96 49.83 29.90
CA LYS A 442 6.82 50.71 29.54
C LYS A 442 7.36 52.11 29.28
N LYS A 443 7.22 52.55 28.06
CA LYS A 443 7.26 53.99 27.70
C LYS A 443 5.88 54.42 27.29
#